data_3b98905abb877e26c78a8898cfd0fb4d
#
_entry.id   3b98905abb877e26c78a8898cfd0fb4d
#
_cell.length_a   1.000
_cell.length_b   1.000
_cell.length_c   1.000
_cell.angle_alpha   90.00
_cell.angle_beta   90.00
_cell.angle_gamma   90.00
#
_symmetry.space_group_name_H-M   'P 1'
#
loop_
_entity.id
_entity.type
_entity.pdbx_description
1 polymer ?
#
loop_
_entity_poly.entity_id
_entity_poly.type
_entity_poly.pdbx_seq_one_letter_code
_entity_poly.pdbx_strand_id
1 'polypeptide(L)'
;MKNAEARWPKESTMEKLEEMRYGTRGAILRYGEQILAVGRECRGFHAAVYEMVETPEETGFADIECRLNLVEAATELFEDGGHAMAWCMAHI
;
A
#
# COMPACT_ATOMS: atom_id res chain seq x y z
N MET A 1 9.62 -18.14 -6.23
CA MET A 1 10.00 -17.11 -5.31
C MET A 1 9.10 -15.89 -5.43
N LYS A 2 8.72 -15.33 -4.30
CA LYS A 2 7.85 -14.18 -4.33
C LYS A 2 8.62 -12.91 -4.27
N ASN A 3 8.21 -11.94 -5.03
CA ASN A 3 8.80 -10.62 -4.95
C ASN A 3 7.82 -9.68 -4.27
N ALA A 4 8.24 -8.46 -4.04
CA ALA A 4 7.42 -7.50 -3.32
C ALA A 4 6.13 -7.17 -4.06
N GLU A 5 6.15 -7.23 -5.38
CA GLU A 5 4.96 -6.95 -6.15
C GLU A 5 3.91 -8.01 -5.96
N ALA A 6 4.33 -9.26 -5.73
CA ALA A 6 3.36 -10.30 -5.49
C ALA A 6 2.61 -10.07 -4.18
N ARG A 7 3.28 -9.46 -3.20
CA ARG A 7 2.62 -9.15 -1.94
C ARG A 7 1.65 -7.98 -2.08
N TRP A 8 2.03 -7.00 -2.86
CA TRP A 8 1.22 -5.80 -3.01
C TRP A 8 0.57 -5.83 -4.39
N PRO A 9 -0.74 -6.02 -4.47
CA PRO A 9 -1.41 -6.09 -5.77
C PRO A 9 -1.30 -4.79 -6.53
N LYS A 10 -1.34 -4.87 -7.83
CA LYS A 10 -1.26 -3.68 -8.67
C LYS A 10 -2.45 -2.77 -8.50
N GLU A 11 -3.62 -3.34 -8.25
CA GLU A 11 -4.81 -2.55 -7.98
C GLU A 11 -5.41 -3.03 -6.68
N SER A 12 -5.91 -2.11 -5.90
CA SER A 12 -6.45 -2.47 -4.60
C SER A 12 -7.46 -1.43 -4.16
N THR A 13 -7.98 -1.59 -2.97
CA THR A 13 -8.84 -0.61 -2.32
C THR A 13 -8.28 -0.40 -0.93
N MET A 14 -8.72 0.69 -0.31
CA MET A 14 -8.30 0.94 1.08
C MET A 14 -8.68 -0.22 1.97
N GLU A 15 -9.88 -0.75 1.78
CA GLU A 15 -10.35 -1.84 2.60
C GLU A 15 -9.46 -3.06 2.46
N LYS A 16 -9.08 -3.38 1.24
CA LYS A 16 -8.20 -4.51 1.00
C LYS A 16 -6.84 -4.32 1.62
N LEU A 17 -6.28 -3.13 1.50
CA LEU A 17 -4.98 -2.87 2.10
C LEU A 17 -5.06 -2.95 3.60
N GLU A 18 -6.17 -2.48 4.18
CA GLU A 18 -6.32 -2.58 5.62
C GLU A 18 -6.44 -4.01 6.10
N GLU A 19 -7.12 -4.84 5.31
CA GLU A 19 -7.18 -6.26 5.64
C GLU A 19 -5.80 -6.89 5.62
N MET A 20 -5.01 -6.54 4.62
CA MET A 20 -3.66 -7.07 4.54
C MET A 20 -2.83 -6.60 5.73
N ARG A 21 -3.04 -5.36 6.16
CA ARG A 21 -2.30 -4.82 7.29
C ARG A 21 -2.59 -5.58 8.58
N TYR A 22 -3.82 -6.00 8.76
CA TYR A 22 -4.16 -6.72 9.98
C TYR A 22 -3.32 -7.98 10.17
N GLY A 23 -3.10 -8.70 9.09
CA GLY A 23 -2.34 -9.92 9.19
C GLY A 23 -0.85 -9.70 9.30
N THR A 24 -0.38 -8.48 9.06
CA THR A 24 1.05 -8.25 8.98
C THR A 24 1.57 -7.28 10.02
N ARG A 25 0.72 -6.73 10.86
CA ARG A 25 1.11 -5.71 11.83
C ARG A 25 1.79 -4.54 11.16
N GLY A 26 1.35 -4.22 9.97
CA GLY A 26 1.94 -3.13 9.24
C GLY A 26 1.26 -1.82 9.54
N ALA A 27 1.44 -0.87 8.65
CA ALA A 27 0.86 0.45 8.78
C ALA A 27 0.40 0.93 7.42
N ILE A 28 -0.70 1.66 7.42
CA ILE A 28 -1.20 2.31 6.22
C ILE A 28 -1.32 3.79 6.57
N LEU A 29 -0.71 4.62 5.75
CA LEU A 29 -0.72 6.05 6.00
C LEU A 29 -1.12 6.79 4.73
N ARG A 30 -2.04 7.70 4.87
CA ARG A 30 -2.45 8.51 3.73
C ARG A 30 -1.65 9.81 3.71
N TYR A 31 -1.14 10.16 2.55
CA TYR A 31 -0.39 11.40 2.37
C TYR A 31 -0.90 12.04 1.08
N GLY A 32 -1.79 13.00 1.22
CA GLY A 32 -2.42 13.59 0.04
C GLY A 32 -3.26 12.57 -0.70
N GLU A 33 -2.96 12.36 -1.95
CA GLU A 33 -3.65 11.37 -2.75
C GLU A 33 -2.87 10.08 -2.86
N GLN A 34 -1.86 9.92 -2.03
CA GLN A 34 -1.07 8.71 -2.05
C GLN A 34 -1.23 7.95 -0.75
N ILE A 35 -1.07 6.66 -0.84
CA ILE A 35 -1.20 5.77 0.30
C ILE A 35 0.13 5.05 0.48
N LEU A 36 0.68 5.15 1.67
CA LEU A 36 1.94 4.51 2.01
C LEU A 36 1.60 3.25 2.79
N ALA A 37 2.07 2.11 2.31
CA ALA A 37 1.72 0.84 2.90
C ALA A 37 2.97 0.10 3.34
N VAL A 38 2.96 -0.37 4.58
CA VAL A 38 4.06 -1.13 5.14
C VAL A 38 3.47 -2.41 5.73
N GLY A 39 4.08 -3.53 5.41
CA GLY A 39 3.63 -4.81 5.94
C GLY A 39 4.79 -5.56 6.53
N ARG A 40 4.55 -6.26 7.63
CA ARG A 40 5.59 -7.05 8.29
C ARG A 40 5.52 -8.48 7.83
N GLU A 41 6.68 -9.10 7.66
CA GLU A 41 6.71 -10.54 7.52
C GLU A 41 7.90 -11.06 8.31
N CYS A 42 8.11 -12.35 8.27
CA CYS A 42 9.07 -12.94 9.22
C CYS A 42 10.49 -12.46 9.01
N ARG A 43 10.83 -12.00 7.83
CA ARG A 43 12.21 -11.58 7.58
C ARG A 43 12.40 -10.09 7.58
N GLY A 44 11.34 -9.30 7.70
CA GLY A 44 11.46 -7.86 7.68
C GLY A 44 10.18 -7.20 7.27
N PHE A 45 10.29 -6.01 6.74
CA PHE A 45 9.12 -5.21 6.39
C PHE A 45 9.10 -4.89 4.91
N HIS A 46 7.94 -5.03 4.31
CA HIS A 46 7.69 -4.63 2.92
C HIS A 46 7.17 -3.22 2.88
N ALA A 47 7.40 -2.54 1.78
CA ALA A 47 6.90 -1.18 1.60
C ALA A 47 6.36 -0.99 0.20
N ALA A 48 5.31 -0.20 0.07
CA ALA A 48 4.73 0.11 -1.22
C ALA A 48 4.02 1.45 -1.16
N VAL A 49 3.89 2.08 -2.31
CA VAL A 49 3.18 3.34 -2.44
C VAL A 49 2.08 3.15 -3.46
N TYR A 50 0.87 3.57 -3.09
CA TYR A 50 -0.27 3.55 -3.98
C TYR A 50 -0.74 4.96 -4.25
N GLU A 51 -1.44 5.17 -5.36
CA GLU A 51 -2.09 6.44 -5.63
C GLU A 51 -3.57 6.21 -5.78
N MET A 52 -4.35 7.19 -5.40
CA MET A 52 -5.80 7.13 -5.54
C MET A 52 -6.19 7.39 -6.98
N VAL A 53 -7.12 6.60 -7.47
CA VAL A 53 -7.61 6.74 -8.82
C VAL A 53 -9.08 7.09 -8.75
N GLU A 54 -9.46 8.12 -9.45
CA GLU A 54 -10.84 8.52 -9.50
C GLU A 54 -11.55 7.74 -10.59
N THR A 55 -12.73 7.26 -10.26
CA THR A 55 -13.56 6.61 -11.26
C THR A 55 -14.91 7.30 -11.27
N PRO A 56 -14.96 8.48 -11.86
CA PRO A 56 -16.14 9.30 -11.69
C PRO A 56 -17.38 8.75 -12.34
N GLU A 57 -17.23 7.99 -13.36
CA GLU A 57 -18.42 7.64 -14.06
C GLU A 57 -19.22 6.54 -13.50
N GLU A 58 -18.68 5.78 -12.64
CA GLU A 58 -19.38 4.65 -12.16
C GLU A 58 -20.24 4.93 -11.03
N THR A 59 -20.29 6.16 -10.57
CA THR A 59 -20.85 6.28 -9.33
C THR A 59 -21.96 7.15 -9.32
N GLY A 60 -22.66 7.38 -9.15
CA GLY A 60 -23.70 8.14 -8.78
C GLY A 60 -23.97 8.11 -7.32
N PHE A 61 -23.19 7.45 -6.53
CA PHE A 61 -23.54 7.30 -5.13
C PHE A 61 -22.36 7.48 -4.25
N ALA A 62 -22.66 7.72 -3.00
CA ALA A 62 -21.66 8.14 -2.07
C ALA A 62 -20.76 7.07 -1.56
N ASP A 63 -21.13 5.83 -1.57
CA ASP A 63 -20.30 4.81 -1.01
C ASP A 63 -19.40 4.22 -2.08
N ILE A 64 -18.56 5.07 -2.60
CA ILE A 64 -17.62 4.67 -3.61
C ILE A 64 -16.38 4.16 -2.96
N GLU A 65 -15.95 3.00 -3.35
CA GLU A 65 -14.67 2.53 -2.90
C GLU A 65 -13.60 3.30 -3.63
N CYS A 66 -12.65 3.79 -2.88
CA CYS A 66 -11.49 4.42 -3.47
C CYS A 66 -10.61 3.37 -4.09
N ARG A 67 -10.41 3.48 -5.38
CA ARG A 67 -9.50 2.58 -6.06
C ARG A 67 -8.08 3.09 -5.96
N LEU A 68 -7.16 2.17 -5.79
CA LEU A 68 -5.76 2.49 -5.62
C LEU A 68 -4.93 1.72 -6.63
N ASN A 69 -4.01 2.42 -7.26
CA ASN A 69 -3.05 1.78 -8.17
C ASN A 69 -1.68 1.79 -7.55
N LEU A 70 -0.99 0.67 -7.66
CA LEU A 70 0.36 0.56 -7.14
C LEU A 70 1.29 1.44 -7.96
N VAL A 71 1.98 2.35 -7.29
CA VAL A 71 2.98 3.18 -7.93
C VAL A 71 4.31 2.46 -7.93
N GLU A 72 4.71 1.99 -6.78
CA GLU A 72 5.98 1.30 -6.67
C GLU A 72 6.00 0.47 -5.40
N ALA A 73 6.63 -0.69 -5.46
CA ALA A 73 6.83 -1.54 -4.30
C ALA A 73 8.32 -1.79 -4.15
N ALA A 74 8.80 -1.74 -2.92
CA ALA A 74 10.20 -2.00 -2.66
C ALA A 74 10.52 -3.46 -2.95
N THR A 75 11.68 -3.70 -3.53
CA THR A 75 12.08 -5.06 -3.85
C THR A 75 12.88 -5.70 -2.74
N GLU A 76 13.24 -4.95 -1.73
CA GLU A 76 14.01 -5.48 -0.61
C GLU A 76 13.21 -5.33 0.67
N LEU A 77 13.60 -6.07 1.68
CA LEU A 77 12.97 -5.99 2.98
C LEU A 77 13.76 -5.03 3.85
N PHE A 78 13.06 -4.37 4.74
CA PHE A 78 13.68 -3.41 5.65
C PHE A 78 13.72 -3.99 7.06
N GLU A 79 14.67 -3.53 7.86
CA GLU A 79 14.86 -4.05 9.20
C GLU A 79 13.70 -3.73 10.11
N ASP A 80 13.09 -2.59 9.93
CA ASP A 80 11.99 -2.19 10.80
C ASP A 80 11.00 -1.36 10.01
N GLY A 81 9.86 -1.11 10.63
CA GLY A 81 8.79 -0.36 9.98
C GLY A 81 9.16 1.08 9.69
N GLY A 82 10.04 1.66 10.51
CA GLY A 82 10.48 3.03 10.27
C GLY A 82 11.26 3.18 9.00
N HIS A 83 12.17 2.24 8.73
CA HIS A 83 12.92 2.27 7.49
C HIS A 83 12.02 2.03 6.29
N ALA A 84 11.06 1.12 6.44
CA ALA A 84 10.11 0.85 5.37
C ALA A 84 9.27 2.10 5.06
N MET A 85 8.81 2.77 6.09
CA MET A 85 8.02 3.98 5.90
C MET A 85 8.87 5.10 5.30
N ALA A 86 10.14 5.19 5.69
CA ALA A 86 11.04 6.18 5.11
C ALA A 86 11.21 5.94 3.61
N TRP A 87 11.28 4.68 3.21
CA TRP A 87 11.34 4.36 1.79
C TRP A 87 10.10 4.87 1.08
N CYS A 88 8.93 4.64 1.67
CA CYS A 88 7.68 5.15 1.08
C CYS A 88 7.74 6.67 0.92
N MET A 89 8.18 7.36 1.97
CA MET A 89 8.22 8.82 1.92
C MET A 89 9.17 9.31 0.85
N ALA A 90 10.20 8.57 0.56
CA ALA A 90 11.15 8.97 -0.48
C ALA A 90 10.64 8.71 -1.89
N HIS A 91 9.55 7.96 -2.01
CA HIS A 91 9.03 7.59 -3.32
C HIS A 91 7.67 8.20 -3.63
N ILE A 92 7.27 9.19 -2.88
CA ILE A 92 6.03 9.90 -3.19
C ILE A 92 6.30 11.22 -3.88
#